data_5f84442b36796816dbd156ea380e0f97
#
_entry.id   5f84442b36796816dbd156ea380e0f97
#
_cell.length_a   1.000
_cell.length_b   1.000
_cell.length_c   1.000
_cell.angle_alpha   90.00
_cell.angle_beta   90.00
_cell.angle_gamma   90.00
#
_symmetry.space_group_name_H-M   'P 1'
#
loop_
_entity.id
_entity.type
_entity.pdbx_description
1 polymer ?
#
loop_
_entity_poly.entity_id
_entity_poly.type
_entity_poly.pdbx_seq_one_letter_code
_entity_poly.pdbx_strand_id
1 'polypeptide(L)'
;SGNGGFRMLVLSPSTLQEAVDMTWEAFELADKYSHPVMLLMDGFTGTMMEPVTLPDPLSDEQVAAIRATKTWAARGKHGAPEQHKVMCGPGLDTRVSQEQMNKRDAELYESWKTTEVDYEDYLTEDAEIIITAYGISGRIAKSAVKLLREEGIRAGLIRPRKVYPFP
;
A
#
# COMPACT_ATOMS: atom_id res chain seq x y z
N SER A 1 10.70 -3.42 6.59
CA SER A 1 11.84 -3.89 5.82
C SER A 1 12.46 -5.11 6.47
N GLY A 2 13.02 -5.98 5.66
CA GLY A 2 13.66 -7.23 6.06
C GLY A 2 15.13 -7.25 5.70
N ASN A 3 15.74 -8.42 5.76
CA ASN A 3 17.13 -8.64 5.38
C ASN A 3 17.34 -8.41 3.87
N GLY A 4 18.55 -8.03 3.46
CA GLY A 4 18.91 -7.87 2.06
C GLY A 4 18.33 -6.64 1.37
N GLY A 5 17.90 -5.63 2.12
CA GLY A 5 17.32 -4.41 1.56
C GLY A 5 15.87 -4.56 1.09
N PHE A 6 15.19 -5.63 1.51
CA PHE A 6 13.76 -5.86 1.23
C PHE A 6 12.91 -4.66 1.62
N ARG A 7 12.00 -4.27 0.75
CA ARG A 7 11.05 -3.19 0.97
C ARG A 7 9.64 -3.69 0.64
N MET A 8 8.65 -3.04 1.20
CA MET A 8 7.24 -3.32 0.91
C MET A 8 6.45 -2.02 0.86
N LEU A 9 5.39 -2.00 0.10
CA LEU A 9 4.43 -0.91 0.12
C LEU A 9 3.76 -0.86 1.50
N VAL A 10 3.63 0.35 2.06
CA VAL A 10 3.05 0.55 3.39
C VAL A 10 1.91 1.55 3.28
N LEU A 11 0.69 1.07 3.45
CA LEU A 11 -0.54 1.86 3.46
C LEU A 11 -0.89 2.24 4.89
N SER A 12 -1.29 3.50 5.12
CA SER A 12 -1.64 3.98 6.47
C SER A 12 -2.96 4.74 6.47
N PRO A 13 -4.07 4.08 6.79
CA PRO A 13 -5.38 4.71 6.89
C PRO A 13 -5.47 5.65 8.09
N SER A 14 -6.26 6.71 7.97
CA SER A 14 -6.58 7.66 9.04
C SER A 14 -8.04 7.57 9.51
N THR A 15 -8.88 6.84 8.76
CA THR A 15 -10.27 6.58 9.08
C THR A 15 -10.59 5.10 8.92
N LEU A 16 -11.70 4.64 9.49
CA LEU A 16 -12.11 3.23 9.31
C LEU A 16 -12.54 2.94 7.86
N GLN A 17 -13.12 3.92 7.16
CA GLN A 17 -13.42 3.74 5.74
C GLN A 17 -12.15 3.55 4.92
N GLU A 18 -11.12 4.38 5.14
CA GLU A 18 -9.82 4.17 4.48
C GLU A 18 -9.20 2.80 4.83
N ALA A 19 -9.40 2.32 6.06
CA ALA A 19 -8.89 0.99 6.44
C ALA A 19 -9.57 -0.13 5.63
N VAL A 20 -10.88 -0.02 5.37
CA VAL A 20 -11.61 -0.96 4.50
C VAL A 20 -11.09 -0.87 3.07
N ASP A 21 -11.04 0.34 2.51
CA ASP A 21 -10.65 0.58 1.11
C ASP A 21 -9.20 0.16 0.86
N MET A 22 -8.27 0.54 1.75
CA MET A 22 -6.86 0.17 1.66
C MET A 22 -6.61 -1.32 1.91
N THR A 23 -7.49 -2.01 2.64
CA THR A 23 -7.38 -3.48 2.75
C THR A 23 -7.58 -4.12 1.38
N TRP A 24 -8.57 -3.68 0.63
CA TRP A 24 -8.79 -4.15 -0.74
C TRP A 24 -7.60 -3.78 -1.65
N GLU A 25 -7.20 -2.51 -1.64
CA GLU A 25 -6.04 -2.03 -2.40
C GLU A 25 -4.76 -2.82 -2.09
N ALA A 26 -4.55 -3.20 -0.82
CA ALA A 26 -3.37 -3.98 -0.43
C ALA A 26 -3.30 -5.34 -1.12
N PHE A 27 -4.43 -6.04 -1.28
CA PHE A 27 -4.47 -7.29 -2.04
C PHE A 27 -4.21 -7.08 -3.54
N GLU A 28 -4.78 -6.03 -4.14
CA GLU A 28 -4.53 -5.70 -5.54
C GLU A 28 -3.05 -5.38 -5.81
N LEU A 29 -2.44 -4.57 -4.94
CA LEU A 29 -1.02 -4.22 -5.03
C LEU A 29 -0.11 -5.46 -4.80
N ALA A 30 -0.46 -6.30 -3.82
CA ALA A 30 0.29 -7.52 -3.55
C ALA A 30 0.27 -8.48 -4.75
N ASP A 31 -0.87 -8.61 -5.42
CA ASP A 31 -1.00 -9.42 -6.63
C ASP A 31 -0.27 -8.79 -7.82
N LYS A 32 -0.41 -7.47 -8.02
CA LYS A 32 0.22 -6.71 -9.10
C LYS A 32 1.74 -6.86 -9.10
N TYR A 33 2.34 -6.78 -7.93
CA TYR A 33 3.80 -6.81 -7.79
C TYR A 33 4.35 -8.16 -7.34
N SER A 34 3.48 -9.13 -7.03
CA SER A 34 3.87 -10.40 -6.38
C SER A 34 4.74 -10.15 -5.14
N HIS A 35 4.36 -9.16 -4.34
CA HIS A 35 5.14 -8.64 -3.22
C HIS A 35 4.23 -8.38 -2.01
N PRO A 36 4.69 -8.59 -0.77
CA PRO A 36 3.88 -8.27 0.40
C PRO A 36 3.61 -6.77 0.51
N VAL A 37 2.43 -6.43 1.01
CA VAL A 37 1.99 -5.07 1.30
C VAL A 37 1.62 -5.00 2.78
N MET A 38 1.98 -3.91 3.44
CA MET A 38 1.68 -3.69 4.85
C MET A 38 0.53 -2.69 4.98
N LEU A 39 -0.49 -3.05 5.75
CA LEU A 39 -1.48 -2.11 6.26
C LEU A 39 -1.05 -1.69 7.66
N LEU A 40 -0.60 -0.45 7.80
CA LEU A 40 -0.06 0.10 9.04
C LEU A 40 -1.16 0.90 9.76
N MET A 41 -1.72 0.31 10.80
CA MET A 41 -2.73 0.94 11.65
C MET A 41 -2.22 1.05 13.08
N ASP A 42 -2.64 2.10 13.77
CA ASP A 42 -2.42 2.24 15.20
C ASP A 42 -3.54 1.56 16.03
N GLY A 43 -3.24 1.30 17.30
CA GLY A 43 -4.19 0.63 18.20
C GLY A 43 -5.46 1.44 18.47
N PHE A 44 -5.40 2.77 18.39
CA PHE A 44 -6.56 3.63 18.59
C PHE A 44 -7.55 3.48 17.42
N THR A 45 -7.05 3.54 16.17
CA THR A 45 -7.86 3.28 14.99
C THR A 45 -8.49 1.89 15.04
N GLY A 46 -7.77 0.88 15.54
CA GLY A 46 -8.27 -0.49 15.70
C GLY A 46 -9.38 -0.66 16.75
N THR A 47 -9.57 0.30 17.65
CA THR A 47 -10.62 0.27 18.69
C THR A 47 -11.80 1.22 18.43
N MET A 48 -11.69 2.07 17.40
CA MET A 48 -12.75 3.00 17.02
C MET A 48 -13.95 2.27 16.42
N MET A 49 -15.13 2.84 16.57
CA MET A 49 -16.35 2.42 15.90
C MET A 49 -16.89 3.58 15.07
N GLU A 50 -16.88 3.42 13.78
CA GLU A 50 -17.44 4.37 12.80
C GLU A 50 -18.24 3.59 11.76
N PRO A 51 -19.27 4.18 11.16
CA PRO A 51 -19.96 3.56 10.05
C PRO A 51 -19.02 3.44 8.84
N VAL A 52 -19.02 2.29 8.19
CA VAL A 52 -18.25 2.04 6.96
C VAL A 52 -19.15 1.46 5.89
N THR A 53 -18.85 1.77 4.65
CA THR A 53 -19.46 1.16 3.48
C THR A 53 -18.54 0.04 3.01
N LEU A 54 -19.04 -1.18 3.00
CA LEU A 54 -18.32 -2.32 2.43
C LEU A 54 -18.54 -2.36 0.91
N PRO A 55 -17.53 -2.78 0.14
CA PRO A 55 -17.72 -3.02 -1.30
C PRO A 55 -18.72 -4.16 -1.53
N ASP A 56 -19.43 -4.10 -2.64
CA ASP A 56 -20.31 -5.19 -3.05
C ASP A 56 -19.52 -6.49 -3.28
N PRO A 57 -20.09 -7.64 -2.97
CA PRO A 57 -19.47 -8.92 -3.27
C PRO A 57 -19.19 -9.07 -4.76
N LEU A 58 -18.03 -9.62 -5.09
CA LEU A 58 -17.68 -9.89 -6.49
C LEU A 58 -18.59 -10.98 -7.07
N SER A 59 -19.02 -10.82 -8.32
CA SER A 59 -19.69 -11.89 -9.06
C SER A 59 -18.73 -13.04 -9.39
N ASP A 60 -19.27 -14.21 -9.68
CA ASP A 60 -18.47 -15.39 -10.06
C ASP A 60 -17.64 -15.12 -11.32
N GLU A 61 -18.16 -14.32 -12.27
CA GLU A 61 -17.44 -13.89 -13.49
C GLU A 61 -16.26 -12.98 -13.15
N GLN A 62 -16.45 -12.03 -12.24
CA GLN A 62 -15.37 -11.14 -11.78
C GLN A 62 -14.29 -11.93 -11.05
N VAL A 63 -14.68 -12.85 -10.18
CA VAL A 63 -13.74 -13.76 -9.49
C VAL A 63 -12.97 -14.61 -10.50
N ALA A 64 -13.64 -15.15 -11.51
CA ALA A 64 -12.99 -15.95 -12.55
C ALA A 64 -12.00 -15.12 -13.38
N ALA A 65 -12.37 -13.88 -13.72
CA ALA A 65 -11.50 -12.95 -14.43
C ALA A 65 -10.23 -12.62 -13.62
N ILE A 66 -10.39 -12.29 -12.33
CA ILE A 66 -9.26 -12.03 -11.43
C ILE A 66 -8.36 -13.27 -11.30
N ARG A 67 -8.95 -14.46 -11.16
CA ARG A 67 -8.17 -15.71 -11.10
C ARG A 67 -7.40 -15.98 -12.38
N ALA A 68 -7.93 -15.61 -13.54
CA ALA A 68 -7.26 -15.80 -14.83
C ALA A 68 -5.98 -14.95 -14.96
N THR A 69 -5.94 -13.76 -14.34
CA THR A 69 -4.75 -12.92 -14.34
C THR A 69 -3.61 -13.44 -13.47
N LYS A 70 -3.93 -14.31 -12.47
CA LYS A 70 -2.96 -14.84 -11.51
C LYS A 70 -2.24 -16.09 -12.05
N THR A 71 -1.49 -15.93 -13.15
CA THR A 71 -0.74 -17.02 -13.78
C THR A 71 0.36 -17.58 -12.88
N TRP A 72 0.81 -16.81 -11.90
CA TRP A 72 1.81 -17.16 -10.91
C TRP A 72 1.26 -18.04 -9.76
N ALA A 73 -0.05 -18.19 -9.63
CA ALA A 73 -0.64 -18.93 -8.52
C ALA A 73 -0.37 -20.43 -8.62
N ALA A 74 -0.06 -21.06 -7.48
CA ALA A 74 0.12 -22.49 -7.38
C ALA A 74 -1.25 -23.19 -7.41
N ARG A 75 -1.67 -23.67 -8.59
CA ARG A 75 -2.97 -24.35 -8.79
C ARG A 75 -2.88 -25.87 -8.99
N GLY A 76 -1.71 -26.44 -8.76
CA GLY A 76 -1.42 -27.82 -9.15
C GLY A 76 -1.27 -27.97 -10.67
N LYS A 77 -1.22 -29.20 -11.14
CA LYS A 77 -1.05 -29.50 -12.58
C LYS A 77 -2.38 -29.63 -13.34
N HIS A 78 -3.52 -29.51 -12.68
CA HIS A 78 -4.81 -29.65 -13.35
C HIS A 78 -5.09 -28.51 -14.31
N GLY A 79 -5.20 -28.83 -15.59
CA GLY A 79 -5.61 -27.91 -16.64
C GLY A 79 -4.53 -26.99 -17.19
N ALA A 80 -3.31 -27.01 -16.66
CA ALA A 80 -2.20 -26.19 -17.15
C ALA A 80 -0.86 -26.86 -16.83
N PRO A 81 -0.50 -27.97 -17.51
CA PRO A 81 0.71 -28.74 -17.23
C PRO A 81 2.01 -27.93 -17.43
N GLU A 82 2.00 -26.91 -18.27
CA GLU A 82 3.11 -25.98 -18.47
C GLU A 82 3.20 -24.86 -17.43
N GLN A 83 2.18 -24.62 -16.63
CA GLN A 83 2.25 -23.64 -15.55
C GLN A 83 3.12 -24.18 -14.40
N HIS A 84 4.37 -23.82 -14.45
CA HIS A 84 5.36 -24.21 -13.48
C HIS A 84 5.78 -23.02 -12.62
N LYS A 85 5.27 -22.97 -11.40
CA LYS A 85 5.77 -22.00 -10.43
C LYS A 85 6.88 -22.62 -9.62
N VAL A 86 8.04 -22.02 -9.67
CA VAL A 86 9.15 -22.36 -8.79
C VAL A 86 8.96 -21.62 -7.47
N MET A 87 8.63 -22.35 -6.41
CA MET A 87 8.49 -21.85 -5.05
C MET A 87 9.81 -22.07 -4.29
N CYS A 88 10.90 -21.53 -4.82
CA CYS A 88 12.22 -21.69 -4.19
C CYS A 88 12.63 -20.38 -3.53
N GLY A 89 13.25 -20.48 -2.37
CA GLY A 89 13.95 -19.37 -1.76
C GLY A 89 15.17 -18.94 -2.59
N PRO A 90 15.73 -17.78 -2.31
CA PRO A 90 16.94 -17.29 -2.97
C PRO A 90 18.06 -18.33 -2.94
N GLY A 91 18.71 -18.54 -4.07
CA GLY A 91 19.82 -19.50 -4.19
C GLY A 91 19.40 -20.95 -4.45
N LEU A 92 18.12 -21.29 -4.41
CA LEU A 92 17.63 -22.63 -4.74
C LEU A 92 17.20 -22.77 -6.21
N ASP A 93 16.92 -21.67 -6.89
CA ASP A 93 16.69 -21.64 -8.34
C ASP A 93 18.01 -21.39 -9.07
N THR A 94 18.53 -22.43 -9.71
CA THR A 94 19.79 -22.35 -10.46
C THR A 94 19.69 -21.50 -11.73
N ARG A 95 18.46 -21.10 -12.15
CA ARG A 95 18.22 -20.32 -13.37
C ARG A 95 18.37 -18.82 -13.15
N VAL A 96 18.21 -18.35 -11.92
CA VAL A 96 18.34 -16.94 -11.56
C VAL A 96 19.26 -16.80 -10.36
N SER A 97 20.33 -16.04 -10.52
CA SER A 97 21.24 -15.77 -9.41
C SER A 97 20.61 -14.82 -8.38
N GLN A 98 21.04 -14.91 -7.13
CA GLN A 98 20.63 -13.98 -6.07
C GLN A 98 20.90 -12.51 -6.47
N GLU A 99 22.01 -12.26 -7.13
CA GLU A 99 22.37 -10.92 -7.60
C GLU A 99 21.35 -10.37 -8.61
N GLN A 100 20.92 -11.21 -9.55
CA GLN A 100 19.91 -10.80 -10.53
C GLN A 100 18.55 -10.54 -9.89
N MET A 101 18.16 -11.33 -8.89
CA MET A 101 16.95 -11.09 -8.11
C MET A 101 17.02 -9.76 -7.38
N ASN A 102 18.14 -9.49 -6.68
CA ASN A 102 18.34 -8.25 -5.96
C ASN A 102 18.33 -7.02 -6.89
N LYS A 103 18.90 -7.12 -8.09
CA LYS A 103 18.86 -6.03 -9.09
C LYS A 103 17.43 -5.76 -9.54
N ARG A 104 16.68 -6.79 -9.87
CA ARG A 104 15.27 -6.66 -10.27
C ARG A 104 14.43 -6.04 -9.16
N ASP A 105 14.62 -6.48 -7.92
CA ASP A 105 13.87 -5.94 -6.79
C ASP A 105 14.26 -4.49 -6.51
N ALA A 106 15.53 -4.12 -6.67
CA ALA A 106 15.97 -2.72 -6.56
C ALA A 106 15.31 -1.82 -7.62
N GLU A 107 15.25 -2.28 -8.88
CA GLU A 107 14.56 -1.58 -9.95
C GLU A 107 13.06 -1.42 -9.66
N LEU A 108 12.41 -2.47 -9.16
CA LEU A 108 11.02 -2.42 -8.72
C LEU A 108 10.81 -1.36 -7.64
N TYR A 109 11.64 -1.34 -6.60
CA TYR A 109 11.53 -0.38 -5.50
C TYR A 109 11.76 1.08 -5.96
N GLU A 110 12.65 1.29 -6.91
CA GLU A 110 12.84 2.63 -7.50
C GLU A 110 11.61 3.05 -8.32
N SER A 111 10.99 2.13 -9.05
CA SER A 111 9.76 2.43 -9.80
C SER A 111 8.61 2.87 -8.90
N TRP A 112 8.46 2.28 -7.71
CA TRP A 112 7.41 2.66 -6.76
C TRP A 112 7.50 4.12 -6.33
N LYS A 113 8.70 4.70 -6.28
CA LYS A 113 8.89 6.12 -5.90
C LYS A 113 8.22 7.11 -6.86
N THR A 114 7.82 6.64 -8.02
CA THR A 114 7.12 7.46 -9.03
C THR A 114 5.70 6.96 -9.30
N THR A 115 5.46 5.66 -9.18
CA THR A 115 4.18 5.06 -9.59
C THR A 115 3.22 4.84 -8.43
N GLU A 116 3.72 4.71 -7.21
CA GLU A 116 2.91 4.33 -6.05
C GLU A 116 2.90 5.38 -4.94
N VAL A 117 3.41 6.59 -5.19
CA VAL A 117 3.31 7.70 -4.23
C VAL A 117 1.85 8.12 -4.10
N ASP A 118 1.34 8.15 -2.87
CA ASP A 118 -0.02 8.58 -2.55
C ASP A 118 -0.08 9.36 -1.24
N TYR A 119 -0.62 10.56 -1.31
CA TYR A 119 -0.76 11.46 -0.16
C TYR A 119 -1.94 12.41 -0.32
N GLU A 120 -2.46 12.88 0.78
CA GLU A 120 -3.42 13.98 0.82
C GLU A 120 -2.66 15.30 1.01
N ASP A 121 -2.95 16.25 0.14
CA ASP A 121 -2.52 17.63 0.23
C ASP A 121 -3.68 18.48 0.75
N TYR A 122 -3.50 19.09 1.90
CA TYR A 122 -4.56 19.88 2.54
C TYR A 122 -4.09 21.26 2.92
N LEU A 123 -4.59 22.28 2.21
CA LEU A 123 -4.31 23.70 2.43
C LEU A 123 -2.81 24.05 2.41
N THR A 124 -2.05 23.50 1.48
CA THR A 124 -0.58 23.74 1.40
C THR A 124 -0.21 24.87 0.46
N GLU A 125 -1.06 25.26 -0.48
CA GLU A 125 -0.75 26.22 -1.55
C GLU A 125 -0.24 27.59 -1.02
N ASP A 126 -0.79 28.08 0.09
CA ASP A 126 -0.45 29.34 0.73
C ASP A 126 0.16 29.17 2.12
N ALA A 127 0.52 27.94 2.49
CA ALA A 127 0.99 27.62 3.83
C ALA A 127 2.40 28.15 4.08
N GLU A 128 2.60 28.74 5.25
CA GLU A 128 3.91 29.11 5.79
C GLU A 128 4.49 28.00 6.67
N ILE A 129 3.60 27.15 7.22
CA ILE A 129 3.94 26.01 8.07
C ILE A 129 3.27 24.77 7.48
N ILE A 130 4.05 23.76 7.15
CA ILE A 130 3.52 22.47 6.69
C ILE A 130 3.74 21.41 7.76
N ILE A 131 2.65 20.77 8.18
CA ILE A 131 2.66 19.62 9.06
C ILE A 131 2.71 18.38 8.19
N THR A 132 3.52 17.39 8.56
CA THR A 132 3.50 16.07 7.92
C THR A 132 3.17 15.02 8.97
N ALA A 133 2.09 14.27 8.75
CA ALA A 133 1.65 13.22 9.66
C ALA A 133 0.78 12.18 8.92
N TYR A 134 0.78 10.94 9.38
CA TYR A 134 -0.01 9.83 8.81
C TYR A 134 -0.87 9.15 9.88
N GLY A 135 -1.75 8.25 9.48
CA GLY A 135 -2.64 7.52 10.36
C GLY A 135 -3.52 8.45 11.21
N ILE A 136 -3.76 8.08 12.46
CA ILE A 136 -4.56 8.90 13.40
C ILE A 136 -3.91 10.27 13.65
N SER A 137 -2.59 10.36 13.67
CA SER A 137 -1.88 11.64 13.82
C SER A 137 -2.17 12.59 12.66
N GLY A 138 -2.28 12.07 11.43
CA GLY A 138 -2.71 12.84 10.25
C GLY A 138 -4.14 13.36 10.38
N ARG A 139 -5.05 12.55 10.92
CA ARG A 139 -6.44 12.96 11.20
C ARG A 139 -6.50 14.09 12.23
N ILE A 140 -5.72 13.99 13.31
CA ILE A 140 -5.61 15.02 14.34
C ILE A 140 -4.97 16.29 13.77
N ALA A 141 -3.89 16.16 12.99
CA ALA A 141 -3.19 17.27 12.36
C ALA A 141 -4.11 18.06 11.42
N LYS A 142 -5.00 17.39 10.69
CA LYS A 142 -5.99 18.05 9.82
C LYS A 142 -6.94 18.95 10.62
N SER A 143 -7.36 18.52 11.81
CA SER A 143 -8.17 19.34 12.71
C SER A 143 -7.36 20.49 13.28
N ALA A 144 -6.10 20.26 13.65
CA ALA A 144 -5.20 21.31 14.13
C ALA A 144 -4.94 22.39 13.08
N VAL A 145 -4.73 22.01 11.81
CA VAL A 145 -4.59 22.97 10.69
C VAL A 145 -5.83 23.85 10.57
N LYS A 146 -7.03 23.30 10.71
CA LYS A 146 -8.26 24.09 10.71
C LYS A 146 -8.27 25.16 11.81
N LEU A 147 -7.95 24.78 13.03
CA LEU A 147 -7.92 25.71 14.17
C LEU A 147 -6.83 26.80 13.98
N LEU A 148 -5.64 26.44 13.52
CA LEU A 148 -4.58 27.40 13.23
C LEU A 148 -5.01 28.40 12.17
N ARG A 149 -5.71 27.97 11.13
CA ARG A 149 -6.24 28.85 10.08
C ARG A 149 -7.31 29.81 10.61
N GLU A 150 -8.15 29.39 11.57
CA GLU A 150 -9.12 30.26 12.22
C GLU A 150 -8.43 31.35 13.06
N GLU A 151 -7.21 31.09 13.57
CA GLU A 151 -6.36 32.05 14.27
C GLU A 151 -5.50 32.90 13.31
N GLY A 152 -5.65 32.74 12.00
CA GLY A 152 -4.91 33.50 10.99
C GLY A 152 -3.52 32.94 10.66
N ILE A 153 -3.15 31.78 11.20
CA ILE A 153 -1.87 31.11 10.91
C ILE A 153 -2.01 30.26 9.63
N ARG A 154 -1.20 30.52 8.62
CA ARG A 154 -1.23 29.78 7.35
C ARG A 154 -0.52 28.43 7.50
N ALA A 155 -1.21 27.47 8.10
CA ALA A 155 -0.75 26.10 8.21
C ALA A 155 -1.37 25.22 7.10
N GLY A 156 -0.64 24.19 6.67
CA GLY A 156 -1.09 23.14 5.75
C GLY A 156 -0.67 21.76 6.24
N LEU A 157 -1.19 20.71 5.62
CA LEU A 157 -0.87 19.33 5.96
C LEU A 157 -0.54 18.55 4.68
N ILE A 158 0.56 17.83 4.70
CA ILE A 158 0.84 16.72 3.78
C ILE A 158 0.67 15.43 4.58
N ARG A 159 -0.33 14.64 4.20
CA ARG A 159 -0.64 13.37 4.86
C ARG A 159 -0.32 12.20 3.94
N PRO A 160 0.81 11.52 4.13
CA PRO A 160 1.08 10.29 3.40
C PRO A 160 -0.04 9.27 3.65
N ARG A 161 -0.69 8.80 2.59
CA ARG A 161 -1.59 7.65 2.59
C ARG A 161 -0.79 6.37 2.39
N LYS A 162 0.30 6.47 1.62
CA LYS A 162 1.37 5.48 1.56
C LYS A 162 2.61 6.02 2.28
N VAL A 163 3.03 5.35 3.34
CA VAL A 163 4.23 5.71 4.12
C VAL A 163 5.49 5.24 3.39
N TYR A 164 5.38 4.21 2.59
CA TYR A 164 6.39 3.83 1.61
C TYR A 164 5.71 3.43 0.29
N PRO A 165 6.14 3.99 -0.84
CA PRO A 165 7.13 5.08 -0.97
C PRO A 165 6.63 6.39 -0.34
N PHE A 166 7.57 7.13 0.28
CA PHE A 166 7.26 8.42 0.88
C PHE A 166 7.18 9.50 -0.21
N PRO A 167 6.19 10.43 -0.16
CA PRO A 167 6.04 11.52 -1.12
C PRO A 167 7.18 12.53 -1.07
#